data_3076f187c70b26795fec4cffd6d04f15
#
_entry.id   3076f187c70b26795fec4cffd6d04f15
#
_cell.length_a   1.000
_cell.length_b   1.000
_cell.length_c   1.000
_cell.angle_alpha   90.00
_cell.angle_beta   90.00
_cell.angle_gamma   90.00
#
_symmetry.space_group_name_H-M   'P 1'
#
loop_
_entity.id
_entity.type
_entity.pdbx_description
1 polymer ?
#
loop_
_entity_poly.entity_id
_entity_poly.type
_entity_poly.pdbx_seq_one_letter_code
_entity_poly.pdbx_strand_id
1 'polypeptide(L)'
;MDKLKEFWQESKADYESKYNTPFLTDYDKSLPYFEKMQELLLDMQKEDKNNVDVACLLASVRMELRESYDTCGELLLDFLDGNENCLSDSDKARIYTNIGYYIDFESSAPKHLLKAEELDSQYYETYEGLGLYYFSEYERDNGEKYLEKAIKYFEKARKLSNNYVNHFNYAVGLYENKEYQRAKAIFENLLIDYPSRMMLILALAYCELFLGNKAKAKFYLSQVKDGQDENYSLCTDDISDYQVYDSYYVLDEYDTFLENCKAVICDYYTDDWEHYYYTLWIKNLKDDFYNLVNSTISRLEESIKEAEIDEDYSSSEEKEEYIKSYKEDLEKYRAMIKNIEDGCKKPEITLNLYPEYECFLIDCLRHKFTD
;
A
#
# COMPACT_ATOMS: atom_id res chain seq x y z
N MET A 1 23.46 -23.44 -3.42
CA MET A 1 22.00 -23.31 -3.22
C MET A 1 21.42 -24.46 -2.42
N ASP A 2 21.70 -25.74 -2.72
CA ASP A 2 21.10 -26.89 -2.00
C ASP A 2 21.36 -26.83 -0.47
N LYS A 3 22.59 -26.50 -0.08
CA LYS A 3 22.97 -26.34 1.33
C LYS A 3 22.14 -25.25 2.06
N LEU A 4 21.81 -24.15 1.38
CA LEU A 4 20.98 -23.08 1.95
C LEU A 4 19.53 -23.53 2.07
N LYS A 5 19.02 -24.24 1.07
CA LYS A 5 17.66 -24.80 1.10
C LYS A 5 17.52 -25.84 2.23
N GLU A 6 18.49 -26.73 2.39
CA GLU A 6 18.54 -27.69 3.48
C GLU A 6 18.54 -26.99 4.86
N PHE A 7 19.46 -26.02 5.02
CA PHE A 7 19.51 -25.21 6.26
C PHE A 7 18.18 -24.48 6.55
N TRP A 8 17.51 -23.93 5.53
CA TRP A 8 16.23 -23.26 5.69
C TRP A 8 15.14 -24.23 6.18
N GLN A 9 15.06 -25.43 5.60
CA GLN A 9 14.09 -26.45 6.00
C GLN A 9 14.34 -26.98 7.42
N GLU A 10 15.61 -27.19 7.77
CA GLU A 10 15.99 -27.58 9.15
C GLU A 10 15.66 -26.47 10.15
N SER A 11 15.93 -25.21 9.81
CA SER A 11 15.62 -24.05 10.64
C SER A 11 14.13 -23.90 10.87
N LYS A 12 13.30 -24.10 9.82
CA LYS A 12 11.85 -24.10 9.91
C LYS A 12 11.36 -25.19 10.86
N ALA A 13 11.83 -26.40 10.67
CA ALA A 13 11.43 -27.55 11.52
C ALA A 13 11.83 -27.36 13.00
N ASP A 14 13.05 -26.87 13.24
CA ASP A 14 13.54 -26.59 14.60
C ASP A 14 12.72 -25.47 15.27
N TYR A 15 12.47 -24.37 14.55
CA TYR A 15 11.69 -23.23 15.06
C TYR A 15 10.26 -23.66 15.43
N GLU A 16 9.54 -24.31 14.51
CA GLU A 16 8.16 -24.76 14.71
C GLU A 16 8.05 -25.77 15.85
N SER A 17 9.02 -26.68 15.96
CA SER A 17 9.09 -27.64 17.08
C SER A 17 9.34 -26.97 18.42
N LYS A 18 10.21 -25.95 18.46
CA LYS A 18 10.64 -25.27 19.67
C LYS A 18 9.60 -24.29 20.21
N TYR A 19 8.92 -23.56 19.33
CA TYR A 19 8.05 -22.45 19.69
C TYR A 19 6.56 -22.73 19.50
N ASN A 20 6.20 -23.83 18.83
CA ASN A 20 4.83 -24.21 18.50
C ASN A 20 4.06 -23.10 17.77
N THR A 21 4.74 -22.37 16.90
CA THR A 21 4.20 -21.29 16.05
C THR A 21 4.82 -21.41 14.66
N PRO A 22 4.16 -20.93 13.59
CA PRO A 22 4.74 -20.94 12.26
C PRO A 22 6.08 -20.21 12.19
N PHE A 23 6.96 -20.69 11.31
CA PHE A 23 8.29 -20.09 11.12
C PHE A 23 8.20 -18.62 10.77
N LEU A 24 9.06 -17.78 11.35
CA LEU A 24 9.18 -16.34 11.16
C LEU A 24 8.00 -15.47 11.67
N THR A 25 7.11 -16.01 12.48
CA THR A 25 6.02 -15.21 13.08
C THR A 25 6.47 -14.28 14.21
N ASP A 26 7.61 -14.57 14.83
CA ASP A 26 8.18 -13.80 15.94
C ASP A 26 9.63 -13.43 15.57
N TYR A 27 9.89 -12.13 15.46
CA TYR A 27 11.18 -11.63 15.01
C TYR A 27 12.34 -12.06 15.94
N ASP A 28 12.19 -11.85 17.25
CA ASP A 28 13.26 -12.11 18.19
C ASP A 28 13.63 -13.61 18.23
N LYS A 29 12.65 -14.46 18.05
CA LYS A 29 12.87 -15.92 17.94
C LYS A 29 13.47 -16.32 16.60
N SER A 30 13.24 -15.52 15.54
CA SER A 30 13.76 -15.77 14.19
C SER A 30 15.20 -15.32 14.01
N LEU A 31 15.64 -14.32 14.79
CA LEU A 31 16.95 -13.69 14.69
C LEU A 31 18.14 -14.68 14.67
N PRO A 32 18.23 -15.69 15.55
CA PRO A 32 19.36 -16.63 15.53
C PRO A 32 19.47 -17.47 14.24
N TYR A 33 18.36 -17.66 13.53
CA TYR A 33 18.34 -18.39 12.26
C TYR A 33 18.82 -17.51 11.11
N PHE A 34 18.47 -16.22 11.11
CA PHE A 34 19.00 -15.25 10.16
C PHE A 34 20.50 -15.02 10.34
N GLU A 35 20.99 -14.91 11.57
CA GLU A 35 22.42 -14.80 11.87
C GLU A 35 23.21 -15.98 11.31
N LYS A 36 22.74 -17.21 11.53
CA LYS A 36 23.37 -18.41 10.98
C LYS A 36 23.30 -18.48 9.45
N MET A 37 22.19 -18.02 8.84
CA MET A 37 22.07 -17.94 7.39
C MET A 37 23.09 -16.95 6.83
N GLN A 38 23.30 -15.80 7.50
CA GLN A 38 24.31 -14.82 7.14
C GLN A 38 25.72 -15.42 7.19
N GLU A 39 26.04 -16.15 8.26
CA GLU A 39 27.34 -16.83 8.38
C GLU A 39 27.60 -17.79 7.22
N LEU A 40 26.60 -18.62 6.88
CA LEU A 40 26.69 -19.54 5.75
C LEU A 40 26.89 -18.84 4.41
N LEU A 41 26.17 -17.75 4.17
CA LEU A 41 26.30 -16.95 2.95
C LEU A 41 27.65 -16.26 2.86
N LEU A 42 28.17 -15.73 3.98
CA LEU A 42 29.53 -15.15 4.03
C LEU A 42 30.62 -16.18 3.76
N ASP A 43 30.48 -17.42 4.22
CA ASP A 43 31.44 -18.48 3.92
C ASP A 43 31.37 -18.88 2.43
N MET A 44 30.17 -19.00 1.86
CA MET A 44 29.99 -19.25 0.43
C MET A 44 30.55 -18.11 -0.43
N GLN A 45 30.42 -16.87 -0.01
CA GLN A 45 30.99 -15.71 -0.70
C GLN A 45 32.52 -15.72 -0.70
N LYS A 46 33.17 -16.25 0.35
CA LYS A 46 34.63 -16.43 0.38
C LYS A 46 35.10 -17.46 -0.64
N GLU A 47 34.30 -18.51 -0.85
CA GLU A 47 34.62 -19.58 -1.83
C GLU A 47 34.41 -19.12 -3.26
N ASP A 48 33.35 -18.35 -3.53
CA ASP A 48 33.00 -17.80 -4.84
C ASP A 48 32.51 -16.35 -4.72
N LYS A 49 33.42 -15.40 -4.95
CA LYS A 49 33.15 -13.97 -4.82
C LYS A 49 32.21 -13.42 -5.91
N ASN A 50 32.04 -14.15 -7.00
CA ASN A 50 31.26 -13.69 -8.16
C ASN A 50 29.86 -14.32 -8.17
N ASN A 51 29.48 -15.01 -7.12
CA ASN A 51 28.21 -15.72 -7.02
C ASN A 51 27.04 -14.75 -6.77
N VAL A 52 26.24 -14.52 -7.82
CA VAL A 52 25.09 -13.61 -7.80
C VAL A 52 24.04 -14.05 -6.79
N ASP A 53 23.72 -15.36 -6.71
CA ASP A 53 22.74 -15.89 -5.76
C ASP A 53 23.14 -15.54 -4.32
N VAL A 54 24.43 -15.74 -4.00
CA VAL A 54 24.94 -15.46 -2.66
C VAL A 54 24.90 -13.97 -2.34
N ALA A 55 25.31 -13.12 -3.28
CA ALA A 55 25.29 -11.67 -3.07
C ALA A 55 23.86 -11.13 -2.83
N CYS A 56 22.90 -11.55 -3.66
CA CYS A 56 21.51 -11.12 -3.54
C CYS A 56 20.86 -11.63 -2.24
N LEU A 57 21.08 -12.91 -1.89
CA LEU A 57 20.54 -13.46 -0.64
C LEU A 57 21.21 -12.86 0.61
N LEU A 58 22.48 -12.46 0.52
CA LEU A 58 23.16 -11.78 1.62
C LEU A 58 22.54 -10.41 1.90
N ALA A 59 22.20 -9.65 0.85
CA ALA A 59 21.46 -8.39 1.01
C ALA A 59 20.07 -8.63 1.65
N SER A 60 19.36 -9.66 1.22
CA SER A 60 18.05 -10.02 1.78
C SER A 60 18.14 -10.45 3.26
N VAL A 61 19.13 -11.24 3.64
CA VAL A 61 19.34 -11.64 5.05
C VAL A 61 19.69 -10.42 5.92
N ARG A 62 20.49 -9.48 5.43
CA ARG A 62 20.81 -8.25 6.16
C ARG A 62 19.59 -7.38 6.41
N MET A 63 18.66 -7.30 5.44
CA MET A 63 17.37 -6.65 5.65
C MET A 63 16.59 -7.34 6.78
N GLU A 64 16.54 -8.66 6.81
CA GLU A 64 15.91 -9.41 7.92
C GLU A 64 16.62 -9.19 9.27
N LEU A 65 17.92 -8.87 9.26
CA LEU A 65 18.69 -8.46 10.43
C LEU A 65 18.54 -6.97 10.78
N ARG A 66 17.57 -6.28 10.18
CA ARG A 66 17.26 -4.85 10.37
C ARG A 66 18.39 -3.89 10.00
N GLU A 67 19.29 -4.28 9.09
CA GLU A 67 20.15 -3.30 8.43
C GLU A 67 19.31 -2.38 7.55
N SER A 68 19.76 -1.15 7.34
CA SER A 68 19.00 -0.19 6.50
C SER A 68 18.90 -0.67 5.06
N TYR A 69 17.84 -0.28 4.37
CA TYR A 69 17.67 -0.56 2.95
C TYR A 69 18.84 0.00 2.12
N ASP A 70 19.33 1.20 2.45
CA ASP A 70 20.51 1.76 1.78
C ASP A 70 21.72 0.84 1.89
N THR A 71 22.01 0.33 3.09
CA THR A 71 23.13 -0.59 3.32
C THR A 71 23.00 -1.88 2.49
N CYS A 72 21.77 -2.42 2.39
CA CYS A 72 21.50 -3.61 1.58
C CYS A 72 21.68 -3.32 0.08
N GLY A 73 21.25 -2.15 -0.39
CA GLY A 73 21.41 -1.71 -1.77
C GLY A 73 22.87 -1.42 -2.12
N GLU A 74 23.61 -0.74 -1.23
CA GLU A 74 25.04 -0.45 -1.41
C GLU A 74 25.87 -1.73 -1.52
N LEU A 75 25.57 -2.76 -0.74
CA LEU A 75 26.22 -4.07 -0.86
C LEU A 75 26.11 -4.64 -2.28
N LEU A 76 24.93 -4.52 -2.88
CA LEU A 76 24.70 -5.01 -4.25
C LEU A 76 25.36 -4.11 -5.31
N LEU A 77 25.43 -2.80 -5.06
CA LEU A 77 26.19 -1.88 -5.92
C LEU A 77 27.68 -2.20 -5.91
N ASP A 78 28.27 -2.39 -4.74
CA ASP A 78 29.68 -2.79 -4.60
C ASP A 78 29.97 -4.13 -5.28
N PHE A 79 29.05 -5.09 -5.15
CA PHE A 79 29.18 -6.38 -5.84
C PHE A 79 29.11 -6.20 -7.35
N LEU A 80 28.19 -5.37 -7.85
CA LEU A 80 28.03 -5.10 -9.28
C LEU A 80 29.30 -4.44 -9.86
N ASP A 81 29.80 -3.40 -9.19
CA ASP A 81 31.01 -2.66 -9.62
C ASP A 81 32.24 -3.57 -9.65
N GLY A 82 32.41 -4.46 -8.69
CA GLY A 82 33.51 -5.42 -8.64
C GLY A 82 33.43 -6.52 -9.68
N ASN A 83 32.28 -6.78 -10.29
CA ASN A 83 32.01 -7.92 -11.16
C ASN A 83 31.43 -7.56 -12.53
N GLU A 84 31.29 -6.29 -12.87
CA GLU A 84 30.55 -5.79 -14.04
C GLU A 84 30.91 -6.51 -15.35
N ASN A 85 32.20 -6.80 -15.56
CA ASN A 85 32.70 -7.44 -16.78
C ASN A 85 32.44 -8.95 -16.84
N CYS A 86 32.07 -9.59 -15.76
CA CYS A 86 31.85 -11.04 -15.64
C CYS A 86 30.36 -11.43 -15.63
N LEU A 87 29.50 -10.47 -15.40
CA LEU A 87 28.04 -10.69 -15.25
C LEU A 87 27.32 -10.65 -16.60
N SER A 88 26.37 -11.55 -16.79
CA SER A 88 25.43 -11.48 -17.92
C SER A 88 24.48 -10.30 -17.77
N ASP A 89 23.83 -9.86 -18.85
CA ASP A 89 22.81 -8.82 -18.80
C ASP A 89 21.60 -9.26 -17.93
N SER A 90 21.27 -10.54 -17.94
CA SER A 90 20.25 -11.11 -17.07
C SER A 90 20.61 -11.01 -15.59
N ASP A 91 21.88 -11.31 -15.21
CA ASP A 91 22.34 -11.17 -13.84
C ASP A 91 22.35 -9.71 -13.39
N LYS A 92 22.81 -8.81 -14.26
CA LYS A 92 22.78 -7.37 -14.00
C LYS A 92 21.35 -6.87 -13.82
N ALA A 93 20.42 -7.27 -14.68
CA ALA A 93 19.01 -6.89 -14.56
C ALA A 93 18.41 -7.37 -13.24
N ARG A 94 18.71 -8.61 -12.83
CA ARG A 94 18.31 -9.17 -11.52
C ARG A 94 18.86 -8.32 -10.37
N ILE A 95 20.15 -8.02 -10.37
CA ILE A 95 20.79 -7.22 -9.33
C ILE A 95 20.20 -5.81 -9.29
N TYR A 96 20.04 -5.16 -10.46
CA TYR A 96 19.42 -3.84 -10.52
C TYR A 96 17.97 -3.84 -10.02
N THR A 97 17.20 -4.89 -10.26
CA THR A 97 15.84 -5.00 -9.69
C THR A 97 15.87 -5.08 -8.17
N ASN A 98 16.76 -5.90 -7.61
CA ASN A 98 16.92 -5.98 -6.16
C ASN A 98 17.41 -4.66 -5.54
N ILE A 99 18.35 -3.95 -6.19
CA ILE A 99 18.78 -2.61 -5.76
C ILE A 99 17.60 -1.63 -5.80
N GLY A 100 16.80 -1.68 -6.85
CA GLY A 100 15.61 -0.85 -7.00
C GLY A 100 14.59 -1.05 -5.87
N TYR A 101 14.42 -2.28 -5.40
CA TYR A 101 13.62 -2.57 -4.23
C TYR A 101 14.11 -1.83 -2.97
N TYR A 102 15.43 -1.80 -2.75
CA TYR A 102 15.99 -1.19 -1.57
C TYR A 102 16.08 0.35 -1.61
N ILE A 103 16.33 0.94 -2.80
CA ILE A 103 16.74 2.35 -2.89
C ILE A 103 15.77 3.22 -3.70
N ASP A 104 15.16 2.69 -4.77
CA ASP A 104 14.48 3.54 -5.75
C ASP A 104 13.19 4.21 -5.20
N PHE A 105 12.51 3.59 -4.24
CA PHE A 105 11.24 4.15 -3.72
C PHE A 105 11.40 5.43 -2.89
N GLU A 106 12.56 5.63 -2.30
CA GLU A 106 12.87 6.87 -1.56
C GLU A 106 13.57 7.91 -2.44
N SER A 107 13.84 7.57 -3.69
CA SER A 107 14.55 8.43 -4.63
C SER A 107 13.59 9.21 -5.54
N SER A 108 14.08 10.31 -6.12
CA SER A 108 13.31 11.14 -7.09
C SER A 108 13.07 10.45 -8.45
N ALA A 109 13.63 9.27 -8.68
CA ALA A 109 13.43 8.49 -9.90
C ALA A 109 13.85 7.03 -9.69
N PRO A 110 13.18 6.03 -10.32
CA PRO A 110 13.47 4.61 -10.16
C PRO A 110 14.67 4.20 -11.04
N LYS A 111 15.84 4.74 -10.73
CA LYS A 111 17.03 4.65 -11.59
C LYS A 111 17.52 3.22 -11.83
N HIS A 112 17.46 2.37 -10.81
CA HIS A 112 17.97 1.02 -10.89
C HIS A 112 16.97 0.10 -11.59
N LEU A 113 15.67 0.25 -11.30
CA LEU A 113 14.61 -0.45 -12.03
C LEU A 113 14.62 -0.11 -13.54
N LEU A 114 14.86 1.16 -13.89
CA LEU A 114 14.99 1.58 -15.29
C LEU A 114 16.24 0.96 -15.95
N LYS A 115 17.37 0.84 -15.24
CA LYS A 115 18.53 0.11 -15.76
C LYS A 115 18.26 -1.38 -16.00
N ALA A 116 17.47 -2.01 -15.13
CA ALA A 116 17.02 -3.38 -15.36
C ALA A 116 16.11 -3.48 -16.60
N GLU A 117 15.22 -2.51 -16.81
CA GLU A 117 14.40 -2.42 -18.04
C GLU A 117 15.27 -2.25 -19.30
N GLU A 118 16.29 -1.38 -19.27
CA GLU A 118 17.23 -1.14 -20.38
C GLU A 118 17.98 -2.42 -20.80
N LEU A 119 18.21 -3.34 -19.85
CA LEU A 119 18.80 -4.66 -20.08
C LEU A 119 17.79 -5.73 -20.52
N ASP A 120 16.57 -5.33 -20.88
CA ASP A 120 15.46 -6.20 -21.25
C ASP A 120 15.16 -7.28 -20.20
N SER A 121 15.04 -6.86 -18.95
CA SER A 121 14.71 -7.75 -17.82
C SER A 121 13.56 -8.69 -18.16
N GLN A 122 13.73 -9.97 -17.87
CA GLN A 122 12.68 -11.00 -17.98
C GLN A 122 12.02 -11.30 -16.63
N TYR A 123 12.36 -10.55 -15.60
CA TYR A 123 11.77 -10.67 -14.26
C TYR A 123 10.54 -9.77 -14.17
N TYR A 124 9.39 -10.35 -13.78
CA TYR A 124 8.16 -9.57 -13.62
C TYR A 124 8.29 -8.55 -12.49
N GLU A 125 9.09 -8.83 -11.49
CA GLU A 125 9.38 -7.98 -10.33
C GLU A 125 9.94 -6.62 -10.75
N THR A 126 10.75 -6.56 -11.81
CA THR A 126 11.23 -5.29 -12.37
C THR A 126 10.07 -4.38 -12.77
N TYR A 127 9.08 -4.94 -13.42
CA TYR A 127 7.94 -4.18 -13.96
C TYR A 127 6.86 -3.95 -12.92
N GLU A 128 6.71 -4.85 -11.96
CA GLU A 128 5.91 -4.62 -10.77
C GLU A 128 6.45 -3.43 -9.97
N GLY A 129 7.75 -3.41 -9.66
CA GLY A 129 8.40 -2.30 -8.96
C GLY A 129 8.27 -0.97 -9.72
N LEU A 130 8.47 -0.95 -11.05
CA LEU A 130 8.24 0.25 -11.86
C LEU A 130 6.78 0.69 -11.85
N GLY A 131 5.84 -0.25 -11.92
CA GLY A 131 4.41 0.02 -11.83
C GLY A 131 4.04 0.68 -10.51
N LEU A 132 4.47 0.10 -9.39
CA LEU A 132 4.24 0.62 -8.05
C LEU A 132 4.87 2.00 -7.85
N TYR A 133 6.11 2.20 -8.30
CA TYR A 133 6.76 3.50 -8.23
C TYR A 133 5.96 4.59 -8.96
N TYR A 134 5.56 4.34 -10.22
CA TYR A 134 4.82 5.33 -10.99
C TYR A 134 3.38 5.50 -10.49
N PHE A 135 2.78 4.50 -9.88
CA PHE A 135 1.48 4.66 -9.23
C PHE A 135 1.59 5.53 -7.97
N SER A 136 2.61 5.33 -7.15
CA SER A 136 2.89 6.21 -5.99
C SER A 136 3.14 7.66 -6.42
N GLU A 137 3.82 7.90 -7.54
CA GLU A 137 3.98 9.25 -8.10
C GLU A 137 2.66 9.85 -8.59
N TYR A 138 1.75 9.02 -9.12
CA TYR A 138 0.39 9.46 -9.46
C TYR A 138 -0.39 9.88 -8.22
N GLU A 139 -0.34 9.11 -7.13
CA GLU A 139 -0.99 9.43 -5.85
C GLU A 139 -0.48 10.73 -5.21
N ARG A 140 0.77 11.09 -5.45
CA ARG A 140 1.36 12.37 -5.01
C ARG A 140 0.92 13.57 -5.85
N ASP A 141 -0.15 13.45 -6.62
CA ASP A 141 -0.70 14.49 -7.52
C ASP A 141 0.26 14.95 -8.63
N ASN A 142 1.13 14.04 -9.09
CA ASN A 142 2.08 14.32 -10.16
C ASN A 142 1.46 14.19 -11.58
N GLY A 143 0.16 13.87 -11.66
CA GLY A 143 -0.66 13.91 -12.87
C GLY A 143 -0.78 12.58 -13.63
N GLU A 144 -1.79 12.53 -14.52
CA GLU A 144 -2.24 11.34 -15.26
C GLU A 144 -1.14 10.60 -16.05
N LYS A 145 -0.10 11.31 -16.48
CA LYS A 145 1.06 10.71 -17.18
C LYS A 145 1.78 9.63 -16.36
N TYR A 146 1.70 9.69 -15.04
CA TYR A 146 2.31 8.68 -14.15
C TYR A 146 1.40 7.46 -14.04
N LEU A 147 0.08 7.64 -14.03
CA LEU A 147 -0.87 6.55 -14.10
C LEU A 147 -0.73 5.76 -15.42
N GLU A 148 -0.60 6.43 -16.55
CA GLU A 148 -0.36 5.77 -17.85
C GLU A 148 0.91 4.89 -17.83
N LYS A 149 1.99 5.40 -17.21
CA LYS A 149 3.22 4.61 -17.04
C LYS A 149 3.00 3.41 -16.11
N ALA A 150 2.34 3.61 -14.96
CA ALA A 150 2.03 2.53 -14.04
C ALA A 150 1.26 1.40 -14.73
N ILE A 151 0.19 1.74 -15.48
CA ILE A 151 -0.59 0.78 -16.24
C ILE A 151 0.26 0.00 -17.24
N LYS A 152 1.14 0.69 -17.99
CA LYS A 152 2.04 0.05 -18.95
C LYS A 152 2.94 -0.98 -18.27
N TYR A 153 3.49 -0.65 -17.11
CA TYR A 153 4.40 -1.55 -16.38
C TYR A 153 3.65 -2.69 -15.71
N PHE A 154 2.52 -2.45 -15.09
CA PHE A 154 1.65 -3.52 -14.58
C PHE A 154 1.20 -4.47 -15.70
N GLU A 155 0.90 -3.95 -16.88
CA GLU A 155 0.58 -4.80 -18.04
C GLU A 155 1.77 -5.69 -18.44
N LYS A 156 3.01 -5.17 -18.37
CA LYS A 156 4.21 -5.96 -18.67
C LYS A 156 4.47 -7.00 -17.60
N ALA A 157 4.32 -6.65 -16.32
CA ALA A 157 4.47 -7.58 -15.20
C ALA A 157 3.50 -8.78 -15.32
N ARG A 158 2.21 -8.53 -15.54
CA ARG A 158 1.20 -9.60 -15.68
C ARG A 158 1.39 -10.48 -16.93
N LYS A 159 2.07 -9.99 -17.97
CA LYS A 159 2.42 -10.81 -19.14
C LYS A 159 3.58 -11.77 -18.85
N LEU A 160 4.45 -11.41 -17.91
CA LEU A 160 5.59 -12.23 -17.50
C LEU A 160 5.22 -13.22 -16.39
N SER A 161 4.27 -12.86 -15.51
CA SER A 161 3.80 -13.73 -14.44
C SER A 161 2.28 -13.64 -14.28
N ASN A 162 1.63 -14.81 -14.23
CA ASN A 162 0.18 -14.93 -14.08
C ASN A 162 -0.22 -15.05 -12.59
N ASN A 163 0.43 -14.30 -11.70
CA ASN A 163 0.06 -14.27 -10.29
C ASN A 163 -1.10 -13.31 -10.01
N TYR A 164 -1.71 -13.44 -8.84
CA TYR A 164 -2.83 -12.60 -8.39
C TYR A 164 -2.47 -11.12 -8.42
N VAL A 165 -1.37 -10.72 -7.79
CA VAL A 165 -0.97 -9.32 -7.58
C VAL A 165 -0.79 -8.58 -8.89
N ASN A 166 -0.08 -9.17 -9.86
CA ASN A 166 0.13 -8.56 -11.15
C ASN A 166 -1.16 -8.31 -11.94
N HIS A 167 -2.14 -9.21 -11.83
CA HIS A 167 -3.45 -9.00 -12.45
C HIS A 167 -4.27 -7.97 -11.69
N PHE A 168 -4.24 -8.01 -10.36
CA PHE A 168 -4.96 -7.06 -9.51
C PHE A 168 -4.43 -5.63 -9.73
N ASN A 169 -3.12 -5.41 -9.64
CA ASN A 169 -2.50 -4.10 -9.81
C ASN A 169 -2.76 -3.52 -11.21
N TYR A 170 -2.74 -4.35 -12.25
CA TYR A 170 -3.14 -3.89 -13.58
C TYR A 170 -4.60 -3.47 -13.64
N ALA A 171 -5.50 -4.21 -13.00
CA ALA A 171 -6.92 -3.86 -12.96
C ALA A 171 -7.17 -2.59 -12.13
N VAL A 172 -6.44 -2.38 -11.04
CA VAL A 172 -6.46 -1.12 -10.27
C VAL A 172 -6.03 0.06 -11.16
N GLY A 173 -4.92 -0.06 -11.89
CA GLY A 173 -4.51 0.98 -12.82
C GLY A 173 -5.57 1.31 -13.88
N LEU A 174 -6.23 0.31 -14.43
CA LEU A 174 -7.35 0.51 -15.37
C LEU A 174 -8.55 1.18 -14.70
N TYR A 175 -8.86 0.83 -13.47
CA TYR A 175 -9.95 1.44 -12.71
C TYR A 175 -9.68 2.93 -12.46
N GLU A 176 -8.50 3.28 -11.97
CA GLU A 176 -8.09 4.68 -11.77
C GLU A 176 -8.07 5.48 -13.08
N ASN A 177 -7.74 4.82 -14.20
CA ASN A 177 -7.86 5.39 -15.55
C ASN A 177 -9.31 5.44 -16.08
N LYS A 178 -10.31 5.14 -15.24
CA LYS A 178 -11.75 5.13 -15.58
C LYS A 178 -12.16 4.09 -16.64
N GLU A 179 -11.32 3.10 -16.88
CA GLU A 179 -11.61 1.97 -17.77
C GLU A 179 -12.38 0.86 -17.03
N TYR A 180 -13.44 1.25 -16.33
CA TYR A 180 -14.19 0.41 -15.37
C TYR A 180 -14.65 -0.93 -15.94
N GLN A 181 -15.06 -0.99 -17.21
CA GLN A 181 -15.50 -2.24 -17.83
C GLN A 181 -14.36 -3.26 -18.01
N ARG A 182 -13.14 -2.77 -18.33
CA ARG A 182 -11.94 -3.61 -18.47
C ARG A 182 -11.44 -4.07 -17.10
N ALA A 183 -11.36 -3.16 -16.15
CA ALA A 183 -10.99 -3.47 -14.77
C ALA A 183 -11.92 -4.53 -14.16
N LYS A 184 -13.23 -4.32 -14.28
CA LYS A 184 -14.26 -5.25 -13.83
C LYS A 184 -14.06 -6.66 -14.37
N ALA A 185 -13.82 -6.82 -15.68
CA ALA A 185 -13.63 -8.14 -16.27
C ALA A 185 -12.44 -8.90 -15.69
N ILE A 186 -11.38 -8.19 -15.27
CA ILE A 186 -10.22 -8.78 -14.61
C ILE A 186 -10.55 -9.16 -13.16
N PHE A 187 -11.20 -8.27 -12.41
CA PHE A 187 -11.62 -8.56 -11.04
C PHE A 187 -12.62 -9.73 -10.97
N GLU A 188 -13.57 -9.84 -11.91
CA GLU A 188 -14.48 -10.98 -12.00
C GLU A 188 -13.73 -12.30 -12.21
N ASN A 189 -12.70 -12.32 -13.06
CA ASN A 189 -11.88 -13.51 -13.27
C ASN A 189 -11.06 -13.86 -12.02
N LEU A 190 -10.45 -12.88 -11.37
CA LEU A 190 -9.70 -13.10 -10.14
C LEU A 190 -10.59 -13.64 -9.00
N LEU A 191 -11.82 -13.15 -8.90
CA LEU A 191 -12.76 -13.59 -7.86
C LEU A 191 -13.14 -15.08 -7.98
N ILE A 192 -13.02 -15.68 -9.18
CA ILE A 192 -13.26 -17.12 -9.38
C ILE A 192 -12.19 -17.94 -8.65
N ASP A 193 -10.94 -17.52 -8.76
CA ASP A 193 -9.80 -18.23 -8.17
C ASP A 193 -9.54 -17.83 -6.71
N TYR A 194 -9.95 -16.61 -6.33
CA TYR A 194 -9.71 -16.00 -5.00
C TYR A 194 -11.01 -15.49 -4.35
N PRO A 195 -12.00 -16.37 -4.09
CA PRO A 195 -13.35 -15.96 -3.65
C PRO A 195 -13.39 -15.35 -2.23
N SER A 196 -12.33 -15.52 -1.43
CA SER A 196 -12.24 -14.93 -0.08
C SER A 196 -11.61 -13.53 -0.05
N ARG A 197 -11.14 -13.01 -1.18
CA ARG A 197 -10.55 -11.69 -1.27
C ARG A 197 -11.64 -10.61 -1.27
N MET A 198 -11.82 -9.92 -0.14
CA MET A 198 -12.84 -8.89 0.01
C MET A 198 -12.55 -7.66 -0.85
N MET A 199 -11.28 -7.34 -1.08
CA MET A 199 -10.89 -6.25 -1.96
C MET A 199 -11.40 -6.44 -3.40
N LEU A 200 -11.49 -7.67 -3.90
CA LEU A 200 -12.10 -7.94 -5.22
C LEU A 200 -13.59 -7.65 -5.22
N ILE A 201 -14.30 -7.97 -4.15
CA ILE A 201 -15.73 -7.69 -4.02
C ILE A 201 -15.97 -6.18 -3.95
N LEU A 202 -15.16 -5.46 -3.19
CA LEU A 202 -15.21 -4.00 -3.12
C LEU A 202 -14.90 -3.36 -4.48
N ALA A 203 -13.84 -3.80 -5.16
CA ALA A 203 -13.47 -3.31 -6.49
C ALA A 203 -14.57 -3.53 -7.52
N LEU A 204 -15.27 -4.68 -7.45
CA LEU A 204 -16.43 -4.96 -8.29
C LEU A 204 -17.62 -4.05 -7.95
N ALA A 205 -17.86 -3.75 -6.67
CA ALA A 205 -18.87 -2.79 -6.25
C ALA A 205 -18.59 -1.41 -6.86
N TYR A 206 -17.37 -0.94 -6.78
CA TYR A 206 -16.93 0.34 -7.35
C TYR A 206 -17.08 0.38 -8.87
N CYS A 207 -16.62 -0.66 -9.56
CA CYS A 207 -16.80 -0.76 -11.02
C CYS A 207 -18.28 -0.69 -11.42
N GLU A 208 -19.15 -1.46 -10.75
CA GLU A 208 -20.60 -1.47 -11.05
C GLU A 208 -21.26 -0.12 -10.74
N LEU A 209 -20.78 0.57 -9.68
CA LEU A 209 -21.26 1.89 -9.33
C LEU A 209 -20.99 2.90 -10.45
N PHE A 210 -19.74 2.99 -10.92
CA PHE A 210 -19.36 3.92 -11.99
C PHE A 210 -19.88 3.50 -13.38
N LEU A 211 -20.24 2.23 -13.58
CA LEU A 211 -20.98 1.76 -14.75
C LEU A 211 -22.49 2.03 -14.66
N GLY A 212 -22.98 2.63 -13.57
CA GLY A 212 -24.38 2.98 -13.35
C GLY A 212 -25.28 1.82 -12.86
N ASN A 213 -24.71 0.68 -12.53
CA ASN A 213 -25.43 -0.52 -12.09
C ASN A 213 -25.65 -0.54 -10.57
N LYS A 214 -26.33 0.50 -10.04
CA LYS A 214 -26.52 0.70 -8.58
C LYS A 214 -26.98 -0.56 -7.82
N ALA A 215 -27.87 -1.37 -8.40
CA ALA A 215 -28.36 -2.59 -7.74
C ALA A 215 -27.26 -3.66 -7.56
N LYS A 216 -26.36 -3.81 -8.54
CA LYS A 216 -25.23 -4.73 -8.43
C LYS A 216 -24.16 -4.19 -7.49
N ALA A 217 -23.89 -2.89 -7.54
CA ALA A 217 -22.97 -2.26 -6.61
C ALA A 217 -23.39 -2.52 -5.15
N LYS A 218 -24.67 -2.28 -4.81
CA LYS A 218 -25.23 -2.61 -3.48
C LYS A 218 -25.12 -4.09 -3.14
N PHE A 219 -25.38 -4.98 -4.11
CA PHE A 219 -25.24 -6.42 -3.89
C PHE A 219 -23.81 -6.79 -3.50
N TYR A 220 -22.80 -6.27 -4.19
CA TYR A 220 -21.41 -6.51 -3.82
C TYR A 220 -21.05 -5.87 -2.47
N LEU A 221 -21.44 -4.61 -2.22
CA LEU A 221 -21.18 -3.94 -0.94
C LEU A 221 -21.76 -4.72 0.26
N SER A 222 -22.93 -5.33 0.10
CA SER A 222 -23.54 -6.14 1.16
C SER A 222 -22.78 -7.45 1.47
N GLN A 223 -21.80 -7.82 0.66
CA GLN A 223 -20.96 -9.00 0.86
C GLN A 223 -19.57 -8.65 1.39
N VAL A 224 -19.19 -7.36 1.35
CA VAL A 224 -17.93 -6.91 1.93
C VAL A 224 -18.01 -7.06 3.44
N LYS A 225 -16.99 -7.65 4.03
CA LYS A 225 -16.81 -7.83 5.46
C LYS A 225 -15.66 -6.96 5.92
N ASP A 226 -15.87 -6.22 6.98
CA ASP A 226 -14.84 -5.40 7.62
C ASP A 226 -14.10 -6.20 8.71
N GLY A 227 -13.09 -5.61 9.33
CA GLY A 227 -12.31 -6.23 10.40
C GLY A 227 -13.10 -6.53 11.68
N GLN A 228 -14.36 -6.08 11.79
CA GLN A 228 -15.29 -6.32 12.89
C GLN A 228 -16.21 -7.53 12.64
N ASP A 229 -16.29 -8.03 11.41
CA ASP A 229 -17.11 -9.18 11.06
C ASP A 229 -16.53 -10.48 11.64
N GLU A 230 -17.36 -11.32 12.27
CA GLU A 230 -16.95 -12.60 12.84
C GLU A 230 -16.25 -13.53 11.83
N ASN A 231 -16.58 -13.40 10.55
CA ASN A 231 -15.99 -14.18 9.47
C ASN A 231 -14.79 -13.47 8.79
N TYR A 232 -14.39 -12.30 9.26
CA TYR A 232 -13.30 -11.54 8.66
C TYR A 232 -11.98 -12.31 8.67
N SER A 233 -11.75 -13.14 9.70
CA SER A 233 -10.56 -14.01 9.78
C SER A 233 -10.41 -14.98 8.61
N LEU A 234 -11.45 -15.19 7.81
CA LEU A 234 -11.43 -15.97 6.58
C LEU A 234 -11.00 -15.13 5.36
N CYS A 235 -10.91 -13.81 5.52
CA CYS A 235 -10.47 -12.89 4.48
C CYS A 235 -8.96 -12.71 4.53
N THR A 236 -8.39 -12.39 3.38
CA THR A 236 -6.95 -12.14 3.25
C THR A 236 -6.63 -10.66 3.09
N ASP A 237 -7.67 -9.83 2.98
CA ASP A 237 -7.57 -8.40 2.76
C ASP A 237 -7.98 -7.61 3.99
N ASP A 238 -7.44 -6.40 4.11
CA ASP A 238 -7.85 -5.41 5.10
C ASP A 238 -8.59 -4.28 4.36
N ILE A 239 -9.88 -4.11 4.68
CA ILE A 239 -10.72 -3.09 4.07
C ILE A 239 -11.08 -2.08 5.15
N SER A 240 -10.79 -0.81 4.90
CA SER A 240 -11.17 0.25 5.81
C SER A 240 -12.68 0.55 5.72
N ASP A 241 -13.24 0.93 6.85
CA ASP A 241 -14.66 1.31 6.97
C ASP A 241 -15.07 2.38 5.96
N TYR A 242 -14.20 3.37 5.72
CA TYR A 242 -14.46 4.45 4.75
C TYR A 242 -14.69 3.97 3.34
N GLN A 243 -13.94 2.97 2.88
CA GLN A 243 -14.09 2.44 1.53
C GLN A 243 -15.50 1.91 1.29
N VAL A 244 -16.13 1.35 2.33
CA VAL A 244 -17.51 0.86 2.26
C VAL A 244 -18.52 2.00 2.45
N TYR A 245 -18.32 2.86 3.46
CA TYR A 245 -19.31 3.89 3.83
C TYR A 245 -19.43 4.97 2.76
N ASP A 246 -18.33 5.43 2.20
CA ASP A 246 -18.29 6.41 1.12
C ASP A 246 -19.02 5.92 -0.14
N SER A 247 -19.01 4.61 -0.38
CA SER A 247 -19.79 4.01 -1.46
C SER A 247 -21.30 4.23 -1.30
N TYR A 248 -21.83 4.18 -0.08
CA TYR A 248 -23.23 4.47 0.19
C TYR A 248 -23.57 5.94 -0.03
N TYR A 249 -22.65 6.85 0.31
CA TYR A 249 -22.80 8.27 0.00
C TYR A 249 -22.87 8.51 -1.52
N VAL A 250 -21.96 7.91 -2.30
CA VAL A 250 -21.94 8.03 -3.76
C VAL A 250 -23.24 7.46 -4.38
N LEU A 251 -23.78 6.39 -3.80
CA LEU A 251 -25.06 5.76 -4.20
C LEU A 251 -26.30 6.56 -3.85
N ASP A 252 -26.19 7.70 -3.13
CA ASP A 252 -27.30 8.46 -2.54
C ASP A 252 -28.06 7.69 -1.43
N GLU A 253 -27.45 6.66 -0.85
CA GLU A 253 -28.01 5.87 0.26
C GLU A 253 -27.67 6.51 1.62
N TYR A 254 -28.10 7.74 1.79
CA TYR A 254 -27.68 8.60 2.88
C TYR A 254 -28.03 8.07 4.28
N ASP A 255 -29.13 7.34 4.43
CA ASP A 255 -29.51 6.78 5.73
C ASP A 255 -28.51 5.67 6.14
N THR A 256 -28.19 4.77 5.23
CA THR A 256 -27.17 3.72 5.44
C THR A 256 -25.79 4.33 5.69
N PHE A 257 -25.42 5.36 4.92
CA PHE A 257 -24.15 6.08 5.10
C PHE A 257 -24.04 6.67 6.52
N LEU A 258 -25.06 7.43 6.96
CA LEU A 258 -25.06 8.05 8.29
C LEU A 258 -25.08 7.02 9.42
N GLU A 259 -25.82 5.92 9.27
CA GLU A 259 -25.88 4.85 10.26
C GLU A 259 -24.52 4.19 10.48
N ASN A 260 -23.82 3.88 9.40
CA ASN A 260 -22.48 3.29 9.45
C ASN A 260 -21.43 4.27 10.00
N CYS A 261 -21.40 5.50 9.51
CA CYS A 261 -20.48 6.52 10.00
C CYS A 261 -20.68 6.83 11.49
N LYS A 262 -21.91 6.76 11.99
CA LYS A 262 -22.21 7.03 13.39
C LYS A 262 -21.51 6.05 14.34
N ALA A 263 -21.25 4.84 13.91
CA ALA A 263 -20.57 3.83 14.72
C ALA A 263 -19.07 4.15 14.93
N VAL A 264 -18.45 4.86 14.00
CA VAL A 264 -17.01 5.12 13.98
C VAL A 264 -16.61 6.58 14.16
N ILE A 265 -17.56 7.51 14.06
CA ILE A 265 -17.30 8.96 14.03
C ILE A 265 -16.57 9.49 15.28
N CYS A 266 -16.69 8.83 16.41
CA CYS A 266 -15.99 9.21 17.64
C CYS A 266 -14.49 8.88 17.63
N ASP A 267 -14.06 7.99 16.74
CA ASP A 267 -12.69 7.51 16.63
C ASP A 267 -11.87 8.29 15.58
N TYR A 268 -12.53 9.17 14.82
CA TYR A 268 -11.93 9.88 13.72
C TYR A 268 -12.06 11.40 13.83
N TYR A 269 -11.08 12.11 13.28
CA TYR A 269 -11.20 13.55 13.05
C TYR A 269 -12.10 13.79 11.84
N THR A 270 -13.09 14.68 11.99
CA THR A 270 -14.15 14.89 10.99
C THR A 270 -14.10 16.28 10.33
N ASP A 271 -13.01 16.99 10.53
CA ASP A 271 -12.85 18.37 10.03
C ASP A 271 -12.78 18.46 8.50
N ASP A 272 -12.46 17.38 7.81
CA ASP A 272 -12.45 17.26 6.34
C ASP A 272 -13.64 16.47 5.76
N TRP A 273 -14.56 15.98 6.61
CA TRP A 273 -15.69 15.17 6.16
C TRP A 273 -16.85 15.99 5.60
N GLU A 274 -16.62 16.83 4.61
CA GLU A 274 -17.65 17.71 4.02
C GLU A 274 -18.92 16.92 3.62
N HIS A 275 -18.78 15.74 3.03
CA HIS A 275 -19.87 14.88 2.61
C HIS A 275 -20.74 14.37 3.78
N TYR A 276 -20.16 14.17 4.98
CA TYR A 276 -20.92 13.79 6.17
C TYR A 276 -21.74 14.97 6.70
N TYR A 277 -21.15 16.15 6.85
CA TYR A 277 -21.87 17.37 7.25
C TYR A 277 -22.96 17.74 6.25
N TYR A 278 -22.64 17.68 4.93
CA TYR A 278 -23.62 17.87 3.87
C TYR A 278 -24.81 16.90 4.03
N THR A 279 -24.56 15.65 4.32
CA THR A 279 -25.60 14.64 4.46
C THR A 279 -26.48 14.90 5.69
N LEU A 280 -25.92 15.24 6.84
CA LEU A 280 -26.68 15.69 8.02
C LEU A 280 -27.57 16.88 7.68
N TRP A 281 -27.03 17.85 6.93
CA TRP A 281 -27.75 19.06 6.56
C TRP A 281 -28.95 18.78 5.66
N ILE A 282 -28.77 18.05 4.58
CA ILE A 282 -29.87 17.73 3.62
C ILE A 282 -30.92 16.79 4.20
N LYS A 283 -30.54 15.95 5.17
CA LYS A 283 -31.47 15.08 5.92
C LYS A 283 -32.19 15.83 7.05
N ASN A 284 -31.94 17.13 7.19
CA ASN A 284 -32.51 18.01 8.23
C ASN A 284 -32.23 17.54 9.67
N LEU A 285 -31.08 16.90 9.90
CA LEU A 285 -30.58 16.48 11.21
C LEU A 285 -29.75 17.60 11.86
N LYS A 286 -30.42 18.73 12.12
CA LYS A 286 -29.76 19.98 12.53
C LYS A 286 -29.09 19.89 13.89
N ASP A 287 -29.66 19.17 14.83
CA ASP A 287 -29.08 19.03 16.17
C ASP A 287 -27.78 18.22 16.10
N ASP A 288 -27.76 17.10 15.35
CA ASP A 288 -26.55 16.30 15.14
C ASP A 288 -25.48 17.11 14.41
N PHE A 289 -25.88 17.86 13.37
CA PHE A 289 -24.99 18.74 12.62
C PHE A 289 -24.30 19.77 13.52
N TYR A 290 -25.06 20.56 14.30
CA TYR A 290 -24.46 21.61 15.13
C TYR A 290 -23.72 21.06 16.34
N ASN A 291 -24.13 19.92 16.89
CA ASN A 291 -23.38 19.25 17.96
C ASN A 291 -21.99 18.84 17.46
N LEU A 292 -21.89 18.25 16.27
CA LEU A 292 -20.64 17.85 15.69
C LEU A 292 -19.79 19.09 15.30
N VAL A 293 -20.38 20.10 14.68
CA VAL A 293 -19.70 21.36 14.35
C VAL A 293 -19.07 22.00 15.58
N ASN A 294 -19.83 22.12 16.68
CA ASN A 294 -19.33 22.73 17.91
C ASN A 294 -18.20 21.90 18.53
N SER A 295 -18.33 20.59 18.53
CA SER A 295 -17.31 19.68 19.05
C SER A 295 -16.00 19.79 18.23
N THR A 296 -16.10 19.81 16.90
CA THR A 296 -14.94 19.93 16.01
C THR A 296 -14.24 21.30 16.15
N ILE A 297 -15.01 22.39 16.21
CA ILE A 297 -14.45 23.73 16.46
C ILE A 297 -13.72 23.76 17.80
N SER A 298 -14.34 23.23 18.86
CA SER A 298 -13.73 23.22 20.19
C SER A 298 -12.42 22.45 20.21
N ARG A 299 -12.34 21.32 19.51
CA ARG A 299 -11.11 20.51 19.36
C ARG A 299 -10.02 21.29 18.60
N LEU A 300 -10.37 21.89 17.46
CA LEU A 300 -9.41 22.67 16.68
C LEU A 300 -8.88 23.90 17.46
N GLU A 301 -9.76 24.57 18.21
CA GLU A 301 -9.33 25.68 19.07
C GLU A 301 -8.46 25.21 20.26
N GLU A 302 -8.68 23.99 20.77
CA GLU A 302 -7.86 23.38 21.80
C GLU A 302 -6.47 23.03 21.25
N SER A 303 -6.38 22.42 20.06
CA SER A 303 -5.10 22.13 19.40
C SER A 303 -4.26 23.39 19.18
N ILE A 304 -4.89 24.52 18.81
CA ILE A 304 -4.19 25.81 18.69
C ILE A 304 -3.61 26.26 20.04
N LYS A 305 -4.40 26.16 21.12
CA LYS A 305 -3.94 26.54 22.47
C LYS A 305 -2.83 25.63 22.97
N GLU A 306 -2.95 24.33 22.73
CA GLU A 306 -1.90 23.38 23.08
C GLU A 306 -0.61 23.70 22.35
N ALA A 307 -0.66 23.95 21.05
CA ALA A 307 0.51 24.36 20.27
C ALA A 307 1.13 25.70 20.75
N GLU A 308 0.30 26.65 21.23
CA GLU A 308 0.78 27.93 21.78
C GLU A 308 1.57 27.76 23.08
N ILE A 309 1.24 26.75 23.93
CA ILE A 309 1.90 26.51 25.22
C ILE A 309 2.97 25.42 25.16
N ASP A 310 2.98 24.58 24.13
CA ASP A 310 3.96 23.53 23.95
C ASP A 310 5.37 24.11 23.71
N GLU A 311 6.36 23.56 24.41
CA GLU A 311 7.77 23.98 24.35
C GLU A 311 8.64 22.95 23.58
N ASP A 312 8.08 21.84 23.13
CA ASP A 312 8.83 20.73 22.52
C ASP A 312 9.09 20.90 21.01
N TYR A 313 9.07 22.15 20.51
CA TYR A 313 9.43 22.47 19.14
C TYR A 313 10.94 22.71 18.98
N SER A 314 11.50 22.27 17.85
CA SER A 314 12.93 22.43 17.57
C SER A 314 13.36 23.88 17.33
N SER A 315 12.42 24.77 16.93
CA SER A 315 12.64 26.19 16.75
C SER A 315 11.33 27.01 16.91
N SER A 316 11.48 28.34 17.11
CA SER A 316 10.34 29.26 17.16
C SER A 316 9.61 29.35 15.82
N GLU A 317 10.34 29.25 14.71
CA GLU A 317 9.80 29.28 13.36
C GLU A 317 8.90 28.06 13.12
N GLU A 318 9.35 26.87 13.52
CA GLU A 318 8.57 25.64 13.42
C GLU A 318 7.27 25.75 14.22
N LYS A 319 7.34 26.24 15.46
CA LYS A 319 6.16 26.50 16.30
C LYS A 319 5.17 27.44 15.63
N GLU A 320 5.65 28.53 15.07
CA GLU A 320 4.79 29.51 14.37
C GLU A 320 4.13 28.91 13.11
N GLU A 321 4.83 28.06 12.38
CA GLU A 321 4.27 27.34 11.22
C GLU A 321 3.17 26.38 11.62
N TYR A 322 3.34 25.59 12.70
CA TYR A 322 2.31 24.69 13.21
C TYR A 322 1.06 25.44 13.68
N ILE A 323 1.24 26.49 14.49
CA ILE A 323 0.12 27.34 14.94
C ILE A 323 -0.61 27.97 13.76
N LYS A 324 0.11 28.41 12.75
CA LYS A 324 -0.48 28.98 11.52
C LYS A 324 -1.29 27.92 10.77
N SER A 325 -0.76 26.72 10.61
CA SER A 325 -1.46 25.58 9.96
C SER A 325 -2.78 25.29 10.67
N TYR A 326 -2.79 25.12 12.00
CA TYR A 326 -4.01 24.88 12.75
C TYR A 326 -5.06 26.01 12.63
N LYS A 327 -4.60 27.26 12.57
CA LYS A 327 -5.50 28.39 12.35
C LYS A 327 -6.10 28.38 10.93
N GLU A 328 -5.29 28.04 9.92
CA GLU A 328 -5.77 27.86 8.55
C GLU A 328 -6.78 26.71 8.44
N ASP A 329 -6.57 25.60 9.11
CA ASP A 329 -7.50 24.48 9.12
C ASP A 329 -8.83 24.84 9.79
N LEU A 330 -8.81 25.56 10.91
CA LEU A 330 -10.02 26.07 11.54
C LEU A 330 -10.81 27.02 10.60
N GLU A 331 -10.14 27.90 9.88
CA GLU A 331 -10.79 28.79 8.91
C GLU A 331 -11.35 28.03 7.70
N LYS A 332 -10.62 27.04 7.18
CA LYS A 332 -11.11 26.14 6.11
C LYS A 332 -12.36 25.40 6.57
N TYR A 333 -12.33 24.84 7.79
CA TYR A 333 -13.47 24.14 8.37
C TYR A 333 -14.71 25.06 8.49
N ARG A 334 -14.55 26.26 9.06
CA ARG A 334 -15.62 27.25 9.17
C ARG A 334 -16.19 27.65 7.81
N ALA A 335 -15.33 27.80 6.80
CA ALA A 335 -15.76 28.11 5.43
C ALA A 335 -16.56 26.95 4.81
N MET A 336 -16.14 25.71 5.03
CA MET A 336 -16.85 24.50 4.60
C MET A 336 -18.25 24.44 5.21
N ILE A 337 -18.36 24.60 6.53
CA ILE A 337 -19.66 24.60 7.23
C ILE A 337 -20.59 25.67 6.69
N LYS A 338 -20.07 26.89 6.52
CA LYS A 338 -20.86 28.00 5.95
C LYS A 338 -21.34 27.69 4.53
N ASN A 339 -20.50 27.11 3.70
CA ASN A 339 -20.84 26.71 2.32
C ASN A 339 -22.02 25.70 2.32
N ILE A 340 -22.01 24.75 3.23
CA ILE A 340 -23.10 23.78 3.41
C ILE A 340 -24.40 24.46 3.85
N GLU A 341 -24.33 25.37 4.83
CA GLU A 341 -25.50 26.15 5.31
C GLU A 341 -26.10 27.04 4.22
N ASP A 342 -25.24 27.60 3.35
CA ASP A 342 -25.65 28.42 2.20
C ASP A 342 -26.22 27.59 1.03
N GLY A 343 -26.22 26.26 1.13
CA GLY A 343 -26.82 25.32 0.18
C GLY A 343 -25.89 24.96 -0.98
N CYS A 344 -24.72 24.48 -0.67
CA CYS A 344 -23.74 24.00 -1.67
C CYS A 344 -24.30 22.82 -2.50
N LYS A 345 -23.63 22.56 -3.62
CA LYS A 345 -23.87 21.30 -4.38
C LYS A 345 -23.37 20.11 -3.56
N LYS A 346 -23.89 18.92 -3.90
CA LYS A 346 -23.40 17.65 -3.35
C LYS A 346 -21.87 17.59 -3.48
N PRO A 347 -21.12 17.52 -2.38
CA PRO A 347 -19.68 17.28 -2.42
C PRO A 347 -19.34 16.02 -3.22
N GLU A 348 -18.35 16.12 -4.08
CA GLU A 348 -17.83 14.98 -4.83
C GLU A 348 -16.73 14.32 -4.00
N ILE A 349 -16.80 13.00 -3.88
CA ILE A 349 -15.75 12.19 -3.27
C ILE A 349 -15.25 11.17 -4.29
N THR A 350 -14.01 10.77 -4.15
CA THR A 350 -13.41 9.72 -4.97
C THR A 350 -13.42 8.39 -4.22
N LEU A 351 -13.67 7.31 -4.95
CA LEU A 351 -13.56 5.95 -4.45
C LEU A 351 -12.32 5.35 -5.08
N ASN A 352 -11.18 5.50 -4.43
CA ASN A 352 -9.89 5.05 -4.97
C ASN A 352 -9.66 3.57 -4.66
N LEU A 353 -9.00 2.89 -5.60
CA LEU A 353 -8.40 1.59 -5.39
C LEU A 353 -6.88 1.74 -5.42
N TYR A 354 -6.22 0.98 -4.58
CA TYR A 354 -4.78 1.00 -4.47
C TYR A 354 -4.19 -0.33 -4.90
N PRO A 355 -3.03 -0.35 -5.55
CA PRO A 355 -2.33 -1.59 -5.86
C PRO A 355 -1.88 -2.28 -4.57
N GLU A 356 -1.77 -3.59 -4.62
CA GLU A 356 -1.13 -4.34 -3.54
C GLU A 356 0.40 -4.16 -3.65
N TYR A 357 1.01 -3.67 -2.57
CA TYR A 357 2.44 -3.48 -2.44
C TYR A 357 3.07 -4.75 -1.88
N GLU A 358 3.13 -5.80 -2.71
CA GLU A 358 3.87 -7.00 -2.34
C GLU A 358 5.39 -6.81 -2.57
N CYS A 359 6.15 -7.69 -1.94
CA CYS A 359 7.59 -7.72 -2.07
C CYS A 359 8.00 -8.15 -3.48
N PHE A 360 8.51 -7.20 -4.29
CA PHE A 360 9.07 -7.49 -5.61
C PHE A 360 10.60 -7.74 -5.59
N LEU A 361 11.15 -8.05 -4.43
CA LEU A 361 12.55 -8.47 -4.29
C LEU A 361 12.71 -9.89 -4.87
N ILE A 362 13.39 -10.04 -6.00
CA ILE A 362 13.58 -11.34 -6.69
C ILE A 362 14.21 -12.37 -5.77
N ASP A 363 15.17 -11.96 -4.95
CA ASP A 363 15.88 -12.82 -4.03
C ASP A 363 15.46 -12.62 -2.58
N CYS A 364 14.17 -12.38 -2.37
CA CYS A 364 13.62 -12.34 -1.03
C CYS A 364 13.83 -13.69 -0.33
N LEU A 365 14.52 -13.67 0.80
CA LEU A 365 14.81 -14.87 1.57
C LEU A 365 13.55 -15.65 1.96
N ARG A 366 12.49 -14.91 2.32
CA ARG A 366 11.21 -15.50 2.74
C ARG A 366 10.50 -16.21 1.59
N HIS A 367 10.56 -15.65 0.38
CA HIS A 367 9.86 -16.21 -0.79
C HIS A 367 10.69 -17.30 -1.49
N LYS A 368 12.01 -17.19 -1.46
CA LYS A 368 12.93 -18.10 -2.20
C LYS A 368 12.87 -19.55 -1.74
N PHE A 369 12.51 -19.81 -0.48
CA PHE A 369 12.56 -21.14 0.14
C PHE A 369 11.22 -21.62 0.70
N THR A 370 10.12 -20.94 0.35
CA THR A 370 8.77 -21.27 0.88
C THR A 370 8.00 -22.33 0.09
N ASP A 371 8.59 -22.98 -0.90
CA ASP A 371 7.98 -24.09 -1.66
C ASP A 371 8.01 -25.41 -0.89
#